data_0f57e1f61bc33c4474fcfe7ad91f7142
#
_entry.id   0f57e1f61bc33c4474fcfe7ad91f7142
#
_cell.length_a   1.000
_cell.length_b   1.000
_cell.length_c   1.000
_cell.angle_alpha   90.00
_cell.angle_beta   90.00
_cell.angle_gamma   90.00
#
_symmetry.space_group_name_H-M   'P 1'
#
loop_
_entity.id
_entity.type
_entity.pdbx_description
1 polymer ?
#
loop_
_entity_poly.entity_id
_entity_poly.type
_entity_poly.pdbx_seq_one_letter_code
_entity_poly.pdbx_strand_id
1 'polypeptide(L)'
;MSKEESVKLGHIAFKALELLRNRPSGLSMIQMREMLDADADSQEHFNRRVREIRKYFELNRRVEGGVSIYTLGKRRSAPTADSGQVSERLRAAVLHAAHGCCQMCGKTIVDDGIKLQADHRIPQSWGGPTTIENLWALCEACNRGKRNYFASFNDKEMEQVVNFDSVHERIARFLKLHMPNPVPAYAIEFVANAKEQQLDWRKRLRELRYEPIGLIIDVSKKRDEKGVQSFYALKNWRDLPEDHVRIIKDFERNKKGI
;
A
#
# COMPACT_ATOMS: atom_id res chain seq x y z
N MET A 1 -21.41 -31.60 -16.38
CA MET A 1 -20.86 -31.55 -15.01
C MET A 1 -19.69 -30.57 -15.02
N SER A 2 -19.95 -29.35 -14.55
CA SER A 2 -18.95 -28.29 -14.47
C SER A 2 -17.88 -28.67 -13.41
N LYS A 3 -16.62 -28.58 -13.78
CA LYS A 3 -15.49 -28.69 -12.85
C LYS A 3 -15.61 -27.58 -11.79
N GLU A 4 -16.16 -27.90 -10.63
CA GLU A 4 -15.98 -27.08 -9.42
C GLU A 4 -14.50 -27.14 -9.07
N GLU A 5 -13.76 -26.10 -9.42
CA GLU A 5 -12.42 -25.89 -8.89
C GLU A 5 -12.50 -25.91 -7.36
N SER A 6 -11.85 -26.90 -6.76
CA SER A 6 -11.90 -27.15 -5.31
C SER A 6 -11.36 -25.96 -4.53
N VAL A 7 -12.23 -25.35 -3.74
CA VAL A 7 -11.88 -24.28 -2.80
C VAL A 7 -11.01 -24.87 -1.69
N LYS A 8 -9.72 -24.53 -1.65
CA LYS A 8 -8.80 -24.99 -0.59
C LYS A 8 -8.95 -24.09 0.64
N LEU A 9 -9.94 -24.39 1.50
CA LEU A 9 -10.16 -23.74 2.79
C LEU A 9 -9.82 -24.69 3.93
N GLY A 10 -9.35 -24.14 5.05
CA GLY A 10 -9.27 -24.90 6.29
C GLY A 10 -10.66 -25.35 6.76
N HIS A 11 -10.73 -26.42 7.56
CA HIS A 11 -11.97 -27.07 7.98
C HIS A 11 -13.02 -26.10 8.55
N ILE A 12 -12.62 -25.21 9.46
CA ILE A 12 -13.51 -24.21 10.08
C ILE A 12 -13.98 -23.17 9.04
N ALA A 13 -13.10 -22.70 8.17
CA ALA A 13 -13.47 -21.77 7.11
C ALA A 13 -14.46 -22.41 6.12
N PHE A 14 -14.28 -23.68 5.80
CA PHE A 14 -15.21 -24.43 4.95
C PHE A 14 -16.59 -24.55 5.57
N LYS A 15 -16.67 -24.98 6.83
CA LYS A 15 -17.94 -25.05 7.57
C LYS A 15 -18.63 -23.69 7.70
N ALA A 16 -17.88 -22.63 7.98
CA ALA A 16 -18.41 -21.26 8.02
C ALA A 16 -18.94 -20.80 6.66
N LEU A 17 -18.28 -21.18 5.57
CA LEU A 17 -18.76 -20.92 4.20
C LEU A 17 -20.12 -21.59 3.95
N GLU A 18 -20.28 -22.85 4.35
CA GLU A 18 -21.56 -23.55 4.22
C GLU A 18 -22.68 -22.91 5.05
N LEU A 19 -22.37 -22.50 6.31
CA LEU A 19 -23.33 -21.75 7.12
C LEU A 19 -23.79 -20.46 6.45
N LEU A 20 -22.87 -19.70 5.88
CA LEU A 20 -23.19 -18.44 5.18
C LEU A 20 -23.94 -18.67 3.88
N ARG A 21 -23.70 -19.77 3.15
CA ARG A 21 -24.47 -20.15 1.96
C ARG A 21 -25.93 -20.43 2.30
N ASN A 22 -26.18 -21.10 3.42
CA ASN A 22 -27.51 -21.47 3.88
C ASN A 22 -28.24 -20.34 4.63
N ARG A 23 -27.58 -19.17 4.82
CA ARG A 23 -28.16 -18.03 5.55
C ARG A 23 -27.90 -16.71 4.85
N PRO A 24 -28.74 -16.39 3.86
CA PRO A 24 -28.61 -15.13 3.10
C PRO A 24 -28.72 -13.86 3.94
N SER A 25 -29.44 -13.94 5.08
CA SER A 25 -29.51 -12.86 6.07
C SER A 25 -28.17 -12.57 6.78
N GLY A 26 -27.21 -13.49 6.65
CA GLY A 26 -25.90 -13.37 7.28
C GLY A 26 -25.87 -13.81 8.74
N LEU A 27 -24.65 -13.87 9.27
CA LEU A 27 -24.37 -14.25 10.65
C LEU A 27 -23.26 -13.37 11.24
N SER A 28 -23.29 -13.14 12.54
CA SER A 28 -22.14 -12.59 13.25
C SER A 28 -21.03 -13.64 13.43
N MET A 29 -19.80 -13.19 13.70
CA MET A 29 -18.69 -14.10 14.01
C MET A 29 -18.97 -14.93 15.28
N ILE A 30 -19.70 -14.38 16.25
CA ILE A 30 -20.07 -15.07 17.50
C ILE A 30 -21.07 -16.18 17.15
N GLN A 31 -22.14 -15.88 16.41
CA GLN A 31 -23.13 -16.89 16.00
C GLN A 31 -22.51 -18.03 15.19
N MET A 32 -21.59 -17.70 14.25
CA MET A 32 -20.89 -18.75 13.49
C MET A 32 -20.03 -19.64 14.39
N ARG A 33 -19.35 -19.06 15.38
CA ARG A 33 -18.52 -19.81 16.32
C ARG A 33 -19.35 -20.76 17.18
N GLU A 34 -20.46 -20.28 17.76
CA GLU A 34 -21.39 -21.08 18.55
C GLU A 34 -21.97 -22.25 17.73
N MET A 35 -22.41 -21.96 16.50
CA MET A 35 -23.01 -22.97 15.60
C MET A 35 -22.01 -24.03 15.12
N LEU A 36 -20.71 -23.77 15.20
CA LEU A 36 -19.66 -24.69 14.78
C LEU A 36 -18.98 -25.41 15.97
N ASP A 37 -19.49 -25.23 17.17
CA ASP A 37 -18.87 -25.77 18.43
C ASP A 37 -17.37 -25.46 18.50
N ALA A 38 -16.98 -24.25 18.06
CA ALA A 38 -15.59 -23.85 17.99
C ALA A 38 -15.10 -23.18 19.30
N ASP A 39 -15.61 -23.61 20.44
CA ASP A 39 -15.32 -23.02 21.76
C ASP A 39 -13.86 -23.20 22.21
N ALA A 40 -13.18 -24.22 21.68
CA ALA A 40 -11.75 -24.44 21.92
C ALA A 40 -10.84 -23.39 21.27
N ASP A 41 -11.34 -22.67 20.27
CA ASP A 41 -10.60 -21.58 19.61
C ASP A 41 -10.87 -20.24 20.31
N SER A 42 -9.83 -19.41 20.48
CA SER A 42 -10.06 -18.01 20.87
C SER A 42 -10.88 -17.29 19.79
N GLN A 43 -11.68 -16.29 20.18
CA GLN A 43 -12.49 -15.51 19.24
C GLN A 43 -11.65 -14.91 18.11
N GLU A 44 -10.42 -14.53 18.40
CA GLU A 44 -9.49 -13.96 17.42
C GLU A 44 -9.04 -15.01 16.40
N HIS A 45 -8.68 -16.21 16.84
CA HIS A 45 -8.30 -17.33 15.97
C HIS A 45 -9.45 -17.76 15.08
N PHE A 46 -10.66 -17.86 15.61
CA PHE A 46 -11.86 -18.18 14.84
C PHE A 46 -12.11 -17.12 13.75
N ASN A 47 -12.11 -15.83 14.11
CA ASN A 47 -12.30 -14.73 13.18
C ASN A 47 -11.26 -14.74 12.04
N ARG A 48 -10.00 -15.10 12.37
CA ARG A 48 -8.92 -15.23 11.38
C ARG A 48 -9.22 -16.35 10.39
N ARG A 49 -9.67 -17.52 10.86
CA ARG A 49 -10.00 -18.67 9.99
C ARG A 49 -11.18 -18.37 9.08
N VAL A 50 -12.25 -17.74 9.59
CA VAL A 50 -13.41 -17.37 8.76
C VAL A 50 -13.04 -16.36 7.67
N ARG A 51 -12.09 -15.46 7.93
CA ARG A 51 -11.60 -14.53 6.91
C ARG A 51 -10.93 -15.19 5.71
N GLU A 52 -10.51 -16.46 5.81
CA GLU A 52 -9.99 -17.22 4.66
C GLU A 52 -11.00 -17.34 3.51
N ILE A 53 -12.30 -17.27 3.82
CA ILE A 53 -13.37 -17.25 2.81
C ILE A 53 -13.18 -16.12 1.80
N ARG A 54 -12.62 -14.99 2.23
CA ARG A 54 -12.37 -13.82 1.36
C ARG A 54 -11.43 -14.10 0.20
N LYS A 55 -10.63 -15.17 0.27
CA LYS A 55 -9.77 -15.59 -0.85
C LYS A 55 -10.58 -15.99 -2.08
N TYR A 56 -11.76 -16.53 -1.86
CA TYR A 56 -12.58 -17.13 -2.91
C TYR A 56 -13.94 -16.45 -3.11
N PHE A 57 -14.44 -15.74 -2.09
CA PHE A 57 -15.73 -15.08 -2.11
C PHE A 57 -15.65 -13.67 -1.54
N GLU A 58 -16.53 -12.81 -1.96
CA GLU A 58 -16.80 -11.56 -1.28
C GLU A 58 -17.46 -11.88 0.07
N LEU A 59 -16.99 -11.26 1.13
CA LEU A 59 -17.58 -11.36 2.46
C LEU A 59 -18.01 -9.95 2.87
N ASN A 60 -19.28 -9.65 2.62
CA ASN A 60 -19.85 -8.35 2.91
C ASN A 60 -20.11 -8.20 4.41
N ARG A 61 -19.95 -6.99 4.93
CA ARG A 61 -20.17 -6.67 6.33
C ARG A 61 -21.18 -5.53 6.44
N ARG A 62 -22.19 -5.71 7.27
CA ARG A 62 -23.07 -4.63 7.75
C ARG A 62 -23.10 -4.63 9.28
N VAL A 63 -23.54 -3.55 9.89
CA VAL A 63 -23.66 -3.44 11.35
C VAL A 63 -25.13 -3.31 11.70
N GLU A 64 -25.63 -4.21 12.56
CA GLU A 64 -26.99 -4.22 13.08
C GLU A 64 -26.94 -4.25 14.61
N GLY A 65 -27.53 -3.26 15.26
CA GLY A 65 -27.53 -3.19 16.72
C GLY A 65 -26.13 -3.19 17.36
N GLY A 66 -25.11 -2.61 16.69
CA GLY A 66 -23.71 -2.64 17.17
C GLY A 66 -22.96 -3.94 16.86
N VAL A 67 -23.61 -4.95 16.29
CA VAL A 67 -23.01 -6.24 15.94
C VAL A 67 -22.70 -6.29 14.44
N SER A 68 -21.50 -6.79 14.08
CA SER A 68 -21.11 -7.00 12.68
C SER A 68 -21.72 -8.29 12.14
N ILE A 69 -22.58 -8.17 11.15
CA ILE A 69 -23.19 -9.28 10.41
C ILE A 69 -22.48 -9.46 9.07
N TYR A 70 -22.12 -10.69 8.74
CA TYR A 70 -21.43 -11.06 7.52
C TYR A 70 -22.34 -11.86 6.60
N THR A 71 -22.40 -11.46 5.33
CA THR A 71 -23.13 -12.17 4.27
C THR A 71 -22.16 -12.61 3.18
N LEU A 72 -22.44 -13.76 2.56
CA LEU A 72 -21.66 -14.25 1.44
C LEU A 72 -22.06 -13.49 0.16
N GLY A 73 -21.07 -12.92 -0.51
CA GLY A 73 -21.21 -12.27 -1.80
C GLY A 73 -20.82 -13.17 -2.97
N LYS A 74 -20.49 -12.57 -4.11
CA LYS A 74 -20.11 -13.28 -5.33
C LYS A 74 -18.81 -14.07 -5.15
N ARG A 75 -18.73 -15.21 -5.86
CA ARG A 75 -17.45 -15.95 -6.00
C ARG A 75 -16.50 -15.10 -6.84
N ARG A 76 -15.25 -15.02 -6.42
CA ARG A 76 -14.21 -14.32 -7.16
C ARG A 76 -13.77 -15.16 -8.36
N SER A 77 -13.51 -14.53 -9.49
CA SER A 77 -13.07 -15.19 -10.73
C SER A 77 -11.65 -15.83 -10.60
N ALA A 78 -10.84 -15.31 -9.68
CA ALA A 78 -9.59 -15.92 -9.26
C ALA A 78 -9.46 -15.81 -7.75
N PRO A 79 -8.84 -16.79 -7.04
CA PRO A 79 -8.48 -16.63 -5.65
C PRO A 79 -7.59 -15.40 -5.52
N THR A 80 -7.90 -14.50 -4.60
CA THR A 80 -6.93 -13.46 -4.28
C THR A 80 -5.69 -14.18 -3.75
N ALA A 81 -4.63 -14.15 -4.51
CA ALA A 81 -3.36 -14.82 -4.22
C ALA A 81 -2.75 -14.33 -2.89
N ASP A 82 -3.27 -13.22 -2.38
CA ASP A 82 -2.75 -12.57 -1.19
C ASP A 82 -3.88 -12.27 -0.20
N SER A 83 -3.81 -12.93 0.97
CA SER A 83 -4.67 -12.59 2.11
C SER A 83 -4.30 -11.25 2.76
N GLY A 84 -3.37 -10.51 2.18
CA GLY A 84 -2.82 -9.28 2.75
C GLY A 84 -1.97 -9.50 4.00
N GLN A 85 -1.87 -10.74 4.47
CA GLN A 85 -1.05 -11.06 5.63
C GLN A 85 0.39 -11.38 5.22
N VAL A 86 1.31 -10.62 5.78
CA VAL A 86 2.73 -10.94 5.72
C VAL A 86 2.96 -12.25 6.47
N SER A 87 3.36 -13.32 5.76
CA SER A 87 3.67 -14.60 6.40
C SER A 87 4.84 -14.45 7.37
N GLU A 88 4.93 -15.33 8.38
CA GLU A 88 6.04 -15.33 9.35
C GLU A 88 7.41 -15.43 8.66
N ARG A 89 7.52 -16.27 7.64
CA ARG A 89 8.74 -16.42 6.84
C ARG A 89 9.11 -15.12 6.11
N LEU A 90 8.12 -14.47 5.49
CA LEU A 90 8.33 -13.22 4.77
C LEU A 90 8.65 -12.07 5.73
N ARG A 91 7.97 -12.02 6.88
CA ARG A 91 8.27 -11.09 7.97
C ARG A 91 9.72 -11.24 8.43
N ALA A 92 10.15 -12.47 8.74
CA ALA A 92 11.52 -12.75 9.16
C ALA A 92 12.54 -12.29 8.11
N ALA A 93 12.29 -12.56 6.82
CA ALA A 93 13.17 -12.14 5.73
C ALA A 93 13.29 -10.61 5.64
N VAL A 94 12.17 -9.88 5.76
CA VAL A 94 12.15 -8.40 5.73
C VAL A 94 12.92 -7.81 6.93
N LEU A 95 12.69 -8.35 8.14
CA LEU A 95 13.37 -7.87 9.34
C LEU A 95 14.86 -8.18 9.32
N HIS A 96 15.25 -9.35 8.80
CA HIS A 96 16.64 -9.73 8.62
C HIS A 96 17.35 -8.80 7.61
N ALA A 97 16.73 -8.53 6.46
CA ALA A 97 17.28 -7.64 5.44
C ALA A 97 17.43 -6.17 5.92
N ALA A 98 16.67 -5.78 6.94
CA ALA A 98 16.76 -4.44 7.53
C ALA A 98 17.91 -4.26 8.52
N HIS A 99 18.65 -5.32 8.85
CA HIS A 99 19.79 -5.29 9.79
C HIS A 99 19.50 -4.57 11.13
N GLY A 100 18.30 -4.75 11.66
CA GLY A 100 17.88 -4.12 12.92
C GLY A 100 17.56 -2.63 12.84
N CYS A 101 17.54 -2.03 11.64
CA CYS A 101 17.29 -0.61 11.43
C CYS A 101 15.89 -0.32 10.88
N CYS A 102 15.26 0.74 11.36
CA CYS A 102 14.05 1.29 10.72
C CYS A 102 14.44 1.90 9.37
N GLN A 103 13.90 1.36 8.28
CA GLN A 103 14.24 1.80 6.91
C GLN A 103 13.69 3.20 6.55
N MET A 104 12.90 3.83 7.42
CA MET A 104 12.39 5.19 7.23
C MET A 104 13.19 6.23 8.03
N CYS A 105 13.48 5.99 9.32
CA CYS A 105 14.15 6.98 10.18
C CYS A 105 15.56 6.60 10.60
N GLY A 106 16.03 5.41 10.26
CA GLY A 106 17.38 4.93 10.58
C GLY A 106 17.61 4.50 12.04
N LYS A 107 16.62 4.65 12.93
CA LYS A 107 16.73 4.19 14.33
C LYS A 107 16.95 2.68 14.39
N THR A 108 17.74 2.24 15.38
CA THR A 108 18.11 0.84 15.54
C THR A 108 17.43 0.17 16.75
N ILE A 109 17.33 -1.15 16.72
CA ILE A 109 16.84 -1.92 17.85
C ILE A 109 17.80 -1.79 19.04
N VAL A 110 19.10 -1.77 18.77
CA VAL A 110 20.15 -1.79 19.81
C VAL A 110 20.28 -0.44 20.48
N ASP A 111 20.42 0.64 19.70
CA ASP A 111 20.73 1.96 20.25
C ASP A 111 19.48 2.72 20.73
N ASP A 112 18.34 2.51 20.05
CA ASP A 112 17.11 3.27 20.31
C ASP A 112 16.02 2.44 20.98
N GLY A 113 16.23 1.14 21.21
CA GLY A 113 15.25 0.24 21.85
C GLY A 113 13.94 0.08 21.10
N ILE A 114 13.93 0.32 19.78
CA ILE A 114 12.73 0.24 18.97
C ILE A 114 12.32 -1.20 18.64
N LYS A 115 11.04 -1.41 18.36
CA LYS A 115 10.53 -2.65 17.76
C LYS A 115 10.25 -2.42 16.28
N LEU A 116 10.71 -3.34 15.44
CA LEU A 116 10.46 -3.29 14.00
C LEU A 116 9.25 -4.13 13.61
N GLN A 117 8.50 -3.63 12.64
CA GLN A 117 7.33 -4.27 12.05
C GLN A 117 7.52 -4.30 10.52
N ALA A 118 7.22 -5.45 9.90
CA ALA A 118 7.15 -5.51 8.44
C ALA A 118 5.83 -4.90 7.97
N ASP A 119 5.93 -3.91 7.09
CA ASP A 119 4.79 -3.19 6.52
C ASP A 119 4.94 -3.02 5.02
N HIS A 120 3.84 -2.81 4.29
CA HIS A 120 3.86 -2.63 2.84
C HIS A 120 4.38 -1.23 2.47
N ARG A 121 5.29 -1.12 1.51
CA ARG A 121 5.71 0.18 0.94
C ARG A 121 4.54 0.86 0.27
N ILE A 122 3.97 0.21 -0.75
CA ILE A 122 2.70 0.57 -1.35
C ILE A 122 1.60 -0.14 -0.55
N PRO A 123 0.63 0.58 0.02
CA PRO A 123 -0.49 -0.04 0.70
C PRO A 123 -1.23 -1.04 -0.19
N GLN A 124 -1.80 -2.06 0.42
CA GLN A 124 -2.64 -3.03 -0.30
C GLN A 124 -3.89 -2.39 -0.89
N SER A 125 -4.45 -1.37 -0.24
CA SER A 125 -5.57 -0.58 -0.77
C SER A 125 -5.21 0.14 -2.08
N TRP A 126 -3.92 0.33 -2.36
CA TRP A 126 -3.39 0.91 -3.61
C TRP A 126 -2.81 -0.16 -4.56
N GLY A 127 -3.21 -1.42 -4.38
CA GLY A 127 -2.76 -2.53 -5.22
C GLY A 127 -1.35 -3.05 -4.89
N GLY A 128 -0.76 -2.64 -3.78
CA GLY A 128 0.58 -3.08 -3.38
C GLY A 128 0.64 -4.58 -3.07
N PRO A 129 1.53 -5.36 -3.72
CA PRO A 129 1.65 -6.80 -3.50
C PRO A 129 2.33 -7.11 -2.16
N THR A 130 2.03 -8.29 -1.59
CA THR A 130 2.73 -8.81 -0.40
C THR A 130 3.96 -9.60 -0.82
N THR A 131 4.94 -8.91 -1.36
CA THR A 131 6.24 -9.46 -1.76
C THR A 131 7.37 -8.77 -0.98
N ILE A 132 8.56 -9.39 -0.96
CA ILE A 132 9.70 -8.84 -0.21
C ILE A 132 10.12 -7.46 -0.73
N GLU A 133 9.96 -7.21 -2.02
CA GLU A 133 10.30 -5.94 -2.68
C GLU A 133 9.37 -4.80 -2.23
N ASN A 134 8.09 -5.13 -1.97
CA ASN A 134 7.09 -4.17 -1.51
C ASN A 134 6.95 -4.12 0.03
N LEU A 135 7.80 -4.84 0.76
CA LEU A 135 7.81 -4.80 2.21
C LEU A 135 9.07 -4.09 2.73
N TRP A 136 8.94 -3.46 3.87
CA TRP A 136 10.04 -2.85 4.59
C TRP A 136 9.85 -2.97 6.11
N ALA A 137 10.96 -2.78 6.85
CA ALA A 137 10.95 -2.80 8.31
C ALA A 137 10.82 -1.37 8.83
N LEU A 138 9.78 -1.09 9.57
CA LEU A 138 9.51 0.21 10.19
C LEU A 138 9.39 0.10 11.70
N CYS A 139 9.87 1.12 12.42
CA CYS A 139 9.50 1.26 13.83
C CYS A 139 8.02 1.67 13.97
N GLU A 140 7.45 1.45 15.15
CA GLU A 140 6.03 1.73 15.39
C GLU A 140 5.66 3.18 15.08
N ALA A 141 6.50 4.14 15.44
CA ALA A 141 6.24 5.57 15.18
C ALA A 141 6.18 5.88 13.68
N CYS A 142 7.12 5.35 12.88
CA CYS A 142 7.11 5.52 11.43
C CYS A 142 5.94 4.82 10.77
N ASN A 143 5.60 3.61 11.21
CA ASN A 143 4.47 2.85 10.70
C ASN A 143 3.13 3.55 11.00
N ARG A 144 2.98 4.12 12.20
CA ARG A 144 1.80 4.91 12.57
C ARG A 144 1.69 6.20 11.75
N GLY A 145 2.81 6.92 11.61
CA GLY A 145 2.87 8.15 10.81
C GLY A 145 2.51 7.90 9.36
N LYS A 146 3.04 6.82 8.77
CA LYS A 146 2.71 6.38 7.41
C LYS A 146 1.22 6.09 7.25
N ARG A 147 0.60 5.34 8.16
CA ARG A 147 -0.83 5.00 8.09
C ARG A 147 -1.72 6.24 8.15
N ASN A 148 -1.43 7.17 9.06
CA ASN A 148 -2.17 8.42 9.18
C ASN A 148 -2.05 9.29 7.92
N TYR A 149 -0.86 9.30 7.32
CA TYR A 149 -0.61 10.02 6.08
C TYR A 149 -1.42 9.42 4.91
N PHE A 150 -1.39 8.10 4.74
CA PHE A 150 -2.12 7.43 3.65
C PHE A 150 -3.63 7.53 3.79
N ALA A 151 -4.16 7.58 5.01
CA ALA A 151 -5.57 7.77 5.25
C ALA A 151 -6.12 9.12 4.71
N SER A 152 -5.24 10.07 4.39
CA SER A 152 -5.62 11.37 3.81
C SER A 152 -5.78 11.36 2.28
N PHE A 153 -5.46 10.26 1.60
CA PHE A 153 -5.52 10.16 0.13
C PHE A 153 -6.69 9.28 -0.33
N ASN A 154 -7.13 9.54 -1.56
CA ASN A 154 -8.09 8.68 -2.23
C ASN A 154 -7.37 7.42 -2.75
N ASP A 155 -7.76 6.24 -2.26
CA ASP A 155 -7.12 4.97 -2.60
C ASP A 155 -7.09 4.70 -4.10
N LYS A 156 -8.18 4.98 -4.85
CA LYS A 156 -8.26 4.73 -6.29
C LYS A 156 -7.33 5.63 -7.10
N GLU A 157 -7.23 6.90 -6.71
CA GLU A 157 -6.34 7.86 -7.38
C GLU A 157 -4.88 7.50 -7.13
N MET A 158 -4.56 7.11 -5.89
CA MET A 158 -3.20 6.71 -5.53
C MET A 158 -2.80 5.38 -6.15
N GLU A 159 -3.72 4.42 -6.26
CA GLU A 159 -3.51 3.17 -7.00
C GLU A 159 -3.07 3.46 -8.44
N GLN A 160 -3.74 4.39 -9.13
CA GLN A 160 -3.35 4.78 -10.49
C GLN A 160 -1.95 5.40 -10.51
N VAL A 161 -1.66 6.33 -9.59
CA VAL A 161 -0.35 7.03 -9.55
C VAL A 161 0.81 6.08 -9.31
N VAL A 162 0.72 5.20 -8.31
CA VAL A 162 1.84 4.32 -7.93
C VAL A 162 2.07 3.18 -8.93
N ASN A 163 1.10 2.90 -9.78
CA ASN A 163 1.20 1.84 -10.79
C ASN A 163 1.98 2.24 -12.05
N PHE A 164 2.21 3.53 -12.31
CA PHE A 164 3.09 3.95 -13.41
C PHE A 164 4.50 3.39 -13.22
N ASP A 165 5.09 2.84 -14.29
CA ASP A 165 6.44 2.29 -14.24
C ASP A 165 7.50 3.39 -14.14
N SER A 166 7.30 4.48 -14.86
CA SER A 166 8.21 5.63 -14.81
C SER A 166 8.08 6.41 -13.50
N VAL A 167 9.21 6.63 -12.83
CA VAL A 167 9.28 7.51 -11.65
C VAL A 167 8.87 8.95 -11.98
N HIS A 168 9.15 9.43 -13.17
CA HIS A 168 8.74 10.76 -13.64
C HIS A 168 7.22 10.86 -13.74
N GLU A 169 6.58 9.83 -14.32
CA GLU A 169 5.12 9.75 -14.39
C GLU A 169 4.49 9.73 -13.00
N ARG A 170 5.00 8.90 -12.09
CA ARG A 170 4.49 8.84 -10.71
C ARG A 170 4.54 10.22 -10.04
N ILE A 171 5.68 10.91 -10.11
CA ILE A 171 5.86 12.25 -9.51
C ILE A 171 4.94 13.26 -10.18
N ALA A 172 4.92 13.32 -11.51
CA ALA A 172 4.12 14.28 -12.26
C ALA A 172 2.63 14.11 -12.02
N ARG A 173 2.11 12.87 -12.09
CA ARG A 173 0.69 12.54 -11.83
C ARG A 173 0.29 12.84 -10.39
N PHE A 174 1.16 12.54 -9.43
CA PHE A 174 0.92 12.89 -8.04
C PHE A 174 0.79 14.41 -7.84
N LEU A 175 1.69 15.19 -8.41
CA LEU A 175 1.61 16.66 -8.38
C LEU A 175 0.34 17.18 -9.07
N LYS A 176 -0.06 16.56 -10.17
CA LYS A 176 -1.29 16.90 -10.91
C LYS A 176 -2.54 16.73 -10.03
N LEU A 177 -2.65 15.62 -9.29
CA LEU A 177 -3.77 15.36 -8.39
C LEU A 177 -3.96 16.45 -7.33
N HIS A 178 -2.85 17.05 -6.89
CA HIS A 178 -2.86 18.05 -5.83
C HIS A 178 -2.90 19.49 -6.35
N MET A 179 -2.78 19.68 -7.66
CA MET A 179 -2.76 21.00 -8.29
C MET A 179 -4.01 21.82 -7.93
N PRO A 180 -3.87 23.11 -7.55
CA PRO A 180 -2.63 23.90 -7.46
C PRO A 180 -1.94 23.86 -6.07
N ASN A 181 -2.40 23.00 -5.16
CA ASN A 181 -1.96 22.97 -3.77
C ASN A 181 -0.53 22.40 -3.64
N PRO A 182 0.30 22.97 -2.76
CA PRO A 182 1.64 22.45 -2.53
C PRO A 182 1.63 21.16 -1.71
N VAL A 183 2.44 20.19 -2.11
CA VAL A 183 2.64 18.92 -1.42
C VAL A 183 4.01 18.85 -0.77
N PRO A 184 4.16 18.23 0.40
CA PRO A 184 5.44 18.15 1.09
C PRO A 184 6.40 17.19 0.39
N ALA A 185 7.71 17.47 0.54
CA ALA A 185 8.79 16.70 -0.07
C ALA A 185 8.70 15.20 0.21
N TYR A 186 8.39 14.81 1.46
CA TYR A 186 8.30 13.41 1.84
C TYR A 186 7.20 12.64 1.12
N ALA A 187 6.12 13.32 0.71
CA ALA A 187 5.05 12.72 -0.06
C ALA A 187 5.48 12.38 -1.49
N ILE A 188 6.24 13.29 -2.11
CA ILE A 188 6.82 13.06 -3.43
C ILE A 188 7.87 11.96 -3.36
N GLU A 189 8.72 11.97 -2.34
CA GLU A 189 9.70 10.91 -2.08
C GLU A 189 9.05 9.54 -1.99
N PHE A 190 7.94 9.45 -1.25
CA PHE A 190 7.19 8.22 -1.11
C PHE A 190 6.70 7.70 -2.47
N VAL A 191 6.04 8.55 -3.26
CA VAL A 191 5.53 8.18 -4.59
C VAL A 191 6.66 7.82 -5.56
N ALA A 192 7.78 8.54 -5.51
CA ALA A 192 8.95 8.24 -6.32
C ALA A 192 9.51 6.83 -6.02
N ASN A 193 9.56 6.47 -4.73
CA ASN A 193 10.09 5.20 -4.24
C ASN A 193 9.08 4.04 -4.25
N ALA A 194 7.88 4.24 -4.77
CA ALA A 194 6.80 3.26 -4.66
C ALA A 194 7.16 1.88 -5.24
N LYS A 195 7.76 1.80 -6.41
CA LYS A 195 8.16 0.53 -7.06
C LYS A 195 9.61 0.17 -6.79
N GLU A 196 10.51 1.16 -6.84
CA GLU A 196 11.94 0.97 -6.68
C GLU A 196 12.56 2.14 -5.89
N GLN A 197 13.60 1.87 -5.12
CA GLN A 197 14.26 2.92 -4.36
C GLN A 197 15.04 3.85 -5.28
N GLN A 198 14.73 5.14 -5.24
CA GLN A 198 15.45 6.18 -5.96
C GLN A 198 16.54 6.76 -5.05
N LEU A 199 17.80 6.67 -5.47
CA LEU A 199 18.93 7.27 -4.75
C LEU A 199 18.81 8.80 -4.67
N ASP A 200 18.32 9.45 -5.74
CA ASP A 200 18.06 10.88 -5.80
C ASP A 200 16.70 11.16 -6.48
N TRP A 201 15.62 11.04 -5.76
CA TRP A 201 14.29 11.38 -6.25
C TRP A 201 14.15 12.87 -6.59
N ARG A 202 14.93 13.75 -5.92
CA ARG A 202 14.94 15.18 -6.21
C ARG A 202 15.50 15.48 -7.59
N LYS A 203 16.46 14.66 -8.07
CA LYS A 203 16.93 14.72 -9.45
C LYS A 203 15.77 14.45 -10.42
N ARG A 204 14.97 13.40 -10.18
CA ARG A 204 13.80 13.06 -11.02
C ARG A 204 12.78 14.21 -11.06
N LEU A 205 12.58 14.88 -9.94
CA LEU A 205 11.73 16.07 -9.89
C LEU A 205 12.31 17.26 -10.68
N ARG A 206 13.65 17.48 -10.63
CA ARG A 206 14.32 18.52 -11.42
C ARG A 206 14.22 18.25 -12.93
N GLU A 207 14.37 16.99 -13.32
CA GLU A 207 14.28 16.55 -14.71
C GLU A 207 12.91 16.87 -15.34
N LEU A 208 11.83 16.85 -14.57
CA LEU A 208 10.50 17.28 -15.02
C LEU A 208 10.41 18.77 -15.38
N ARG A 209 11.33 19.60 -14.89
CA ARG A 209 11.42 21.05 -15.18
C ARG A 209 12.27 21.36 -16.40
N TYR A 210 12.98 20.38 -16.96
CA TYR A 210 13.80 20.62 -18.16
C TYR A 210 12.92 21.10 -19.29
N GLU A 211 13.45 22.01 -20.10
CA GLU A 211 12.71 22.66 -21.19
C GLU A 211 11.94 21.68 -22.10
N PRO A 212 12.52 20.53 -22.51
CA PRO A 212 11.81 19.60 -23.37
C PRO A 212 10.57 18.95 -22.68
N ILE A 213 10.60 18.84 -21.34
CA ILE A 213 9.48 18.33 -20.54
C ILE A 213 8.55 19.48 -20.13
N GLY A 214 9.12 20.54 -19.58
CA GLY A 214 8.51 21.85 -19.37
C GLY A 214 7.40 21.91 -18.33
N LEU A 215 7.44 21.07 -17.28
CA LEU A 215 6.56 21.26 -16.13
C LEU A 215 7.06 22.43 -15.26
N ILE A 216 6.17 23.33 -14.89
CA ILE A 216 6.46 24.43 -13.95
C ILE A 216 6.10 23.97 -12.56
N ILE A 217 7.11 23.76 -11.73
CA ILE A 217 6.95 23.27 -10.36
C ILE A 217 7.59 24.28 -9.41
N ASP A 218 6.76 24.97 -8.63
CA ASP A 218 7.21 25.91 -7.61
C ASP A 218 7.70 25.16 -6.36
N VAL A 219 8.64 25.81 -5.67
CA VAL A 219 9.18 25.32 -4.39
C VAL A 219 8.99 26.37 -3.33
N SER A 220 8.34 26.00 -2.24
CA SER A 220 8.27 26.82 -1.02
C SER A 220 8.89 26.06 0.15
N LYS A 221 9.38 26.80 1.13
CA LYS A 221 9.97 26.23 2.36
C LYS A 221 9.21 26.75 3.58
N LYS A 222 8.89 25.85 4.50
CA LYS A 222 8.32 26.22 5.81
C LYS A 222 9.28 25.71 6.90
N ARG A 223 9.49 26.50 7.92
CA ARG A 223 10.28 26.13 9.10
C ARG A 223 9.31 25.82 10.24
N ASP A 224 9.52 24.68 10.88
CA ASP A 224 8.83 24.29 12.12
C ASP A 224 9.89 23.89 13.18
N GLU A 225 9.43 23.39 14.32
CA GLU A 225 10.29 22.93 15.42
C GLU A 225 11.20 21.74 15.03
N LYS A 226 10.84 21.02 13.98
CA LYS A 226 11.58 19.84 13.46
C LYS A 226 12.56 20.19 12.34
N GLY A 227 12.58 21.45 11.89
CA GLY A 227 13.49 21.94 10.86
C GLY A 227 12.80 22.59 9.67
N VAL A 228 13.48 22.57 8.51
CA VAL A 228 12.97 23.19 7.28
C VAL A 228 12.37 22.12 6.37
N GLN A 229 11.06 22.23 6.10
CA GLN A 229 10.34 21.39 5.14
C GLN A 229 10.18 22.09 3.80
N SER A 230 10.43 21.36 2.71
CA SER A 230 10.18 21.82 1.34
C SER A 230 8.82 21.32 0.85
N PHE A 231 8.10 22.20 0.15
CA PHE A 231 6.83 21.91 -0.49
C PHE A 231 6.92 22.24 -1.97
N TYR A 232 6.21 21.48 -2.81
CA TYR A 232 6.23 21.57 -4.25
C TYR A 232 4.82 21.70 -4.80
N ALA A 233 4.58 22.65 -5.69
CA ALA A 233 3.29 22.87 -6.33
C ALA A 233 3.43 22.89 -7.85
N LEU A 234 2.65 22.08 -8.54
CA LEU A 234 2.57 22.12 -10.01
C LEU A 234 1.72 23.32 -10.43
N LYS A 235 2.21 24.12 -11.40
CA LYS A 235 1.54 25.33 -11.91
C LYS A 235 0.93 25.14 -13.29
N ASN A 236 1.47 24.23 -14.08
CA ASN A 236 0.91 23.86 -15.37
C ASN A 236 0.89 22.35 -15.51
N TRP A 237 0.02 21.84 -16.35
CA TRP A 237 0.00 20.43 -16.69
C TRP A 237 0.12 20.25 -18.21
N ARG A 238 0.98 19.32 -18.59
CA ARG A 238 0.99 18.66 -19.90
C ARG A 238 1.35 17.19 -19.69
N ASP A 239 0.85 16.33 -20.57
CA ASP A 239 1.22 14.92 -20.52
C ASP A 239 2.70 14.77 -20.90
N LEU A 240 3.38 13.86 -20.23
CA LEU A 240 4.76 13.54 -20.56
C LEU A 240 4.81 12.81 -21.90
N PRO A 241 5.79 13.11 -22.78
CA PRO A 241 6.03 12.30 -23.98
C PRO A 241 6.29 10.84 -23.61
N GLU A 242 5.87 9.90 -24.45
CA GLU A 242 6.11 8.46 -24.21
C GLU A 242 7.60 8.14 -24.00
N ASP A 243 8.47 8.84 -24.74
CA ASP A 243 9.93 8.69 -24.68
C ASP A 243 10.62 9.71 -23.75
N HIS A 244 9.90 10.31 -22.79
CA HIS A 244 10.40 11.34 -21.89
C HIS A 244 11.73 10.99 -21.23
N VAL A 245 11.98 9.70 -20.90
CA VAL A 245 13.25 9.26 -20.30
C VAL A 245 14.41 9.44 -21.28
N ARG A 246 14.20 9.17 -22.56
CA ARG A 246 15.20 9.39 -23.62
C ARG A 246 15.45 10.88 -23.81
N ILE A 247 14.38 11.65 -23.92
CA ILE A 247 14.45 13.12 -24.07
C ILE A 247 15.26 13.76 -22.94
N ILE A 248 15.01 13.35 -21.69
CA ILE A 248 15.76 13.82 -20.51
C ILE A 248 17.25 13.48 -20.63
N LYS A 249 17.57 12.24 -21.00
CA LYS A 249 18.98 11.80 -21.14
C LYS A 249 19.70 12.57 -22.24
N ASP A 250 19.06 12.78 -23.37
CA ASP A 250 19.63 13.52 -24.48
C ASP A 250 19.85 15.01 -24.12
N PHE A 251 18.91 15.63 -23.44
CA PHE A 251 19.04 16.97 -22.89
C PHE A 251 20.23 17.10 -21.92
N GLU A 252 20.40 16.12 -21.00
CA GLU A 252 21.53 16.09 -20.05
C GLU A 252 22.88 15.93 -20.76
N ARG A 253 22.96 15.11 -21.83
CA ARG A 253 24.18 14.95 -22.62
C ARG A 253 24.55 16.27 -23.31
N ASN A 254 23.61 16.89 -24.00
CA ASN A 254 23.82 18.16 -24.70
C ASN A 254 24.27 19.28 -23.75
N LYS A 255 23.73 19.30 -22.52
CA LYS A 255 24.11 20.27 -21.48
C LYS A 255 25.52 20.06 -20.94
N LYS A 256 26.04 18.84 -20.98
CA LYS A 256 27.41 18.52 -20.55
C LYS A 256 28.47 18.72 -21.63
N GLY A 257 28.07 19.02 -22.87
CA GLY A 257 28.97 19.22 -23.96
C GLY A 257 29.71 17.94 -24.42
N ILE A 258 29.05 16.79 -24.21
CA ILE A 258 29.54 15.47 -24.64
C ILE A 258 28.68 14.97 -25.78
#